data_dd4343de244042c435c899e7d4c9ef07
#
_entry.id   dd4343de244042c435c899e7d4c9ef07
#
_cell.length_a   1.000
_cell.length_b   1.000
_cell.length_c   1.000
_cell.angle_alpha   90.00
_cell.angle_beta   90.00
_cell.angle_gamma   90.00
#
_symmetry.space_group_name_H-M   'P 1'
#
loop_
_entity.id
_entity.type
_entity.pdbx_description
1 polymer ?
#
loop_
_entity_poly.entity_id
_entity_poly.type
_entity_poly.pdbx_seq_one_letter_code
_entity_poly.pdbx_strand_id
1 'polypeptide(L)'
;FVVSNGQCVDKLKNLENEPYQLYLSLDAPTKKIYNDVCQPQISEGWDNLNQSLDTLASFNSRTCIRTTCVKGRNMTNPEKYAELIKKASPDFVEIKAYMCVGSSRHRLTPDNMPTFDEVKSFAQKIGENCGKKIVNESEVSRVVLLQ
;
A
#
# COMPACT_ATOMS: atom_id res chain seq x y z
N PHE A 1 10.73 -11.55 -6.32
CA PHE A 1 9.90 -10.34 -6.23
C PHE A 1 10.69 -9.17 -5.65
N VAL A 2 10.26 -7.94 -5.99
CA VAL A 2 10.83 -6.70 -5.44
C VAL A 2 9.73 -5.94 -4.69
N VAL A 3 10.08 -5.37 -3.55
CA VAL A 3 9.21 -4.46 -2.79
C VAL A 3 9.86 -3.09 -2.75
N SER A 4 9.13 -2.07 -3.19
CA SER A 4 9.60 -0.67 -3.24
C SER A 4 8.67 0.23 -2.44
N ASN A 5 9.24 1.25 -1.81
CA ASN A 5 8.49 2.37 -1.24
C ASN A 5 8.26 3.52 -2.24
N GLY A 6 8.66 3.34 -3.49
CA GLY A 6 8.46 4.30 -4.57
C GLY A 6 9.35 5.55 -4.53
N GLN A 7 10.41 5.57 -3.71
CA GLN A 7 11.21 6.79 -3.56
C GLN A 7 12.28 6.98 -4.63
N CYS A 8 12.70 5.91 -5.28
CA CYS A 8 13.70 5.92 -6.35
C CYS A 8 13.03 5.83 -7.72
N VAL A 9 12.29 6.86 -8.10
CA VAL A 9 11.46 6.89 -9.33
C VAL A 9 12.25 6.54 -10.58
N ASP A 10 13.42 7.16 -10.78
CA ASP A 10 14.25 6.93 -11.96
C ASP A 10 14.78 5.49 -12.03
N LYS A 11 15.15 4.91 -10.88
CA LYS A 11 15.60 3.51 -10.83
C LYS A 11 14.44 2.56 -11.13
N LEU A 12 13.24 2.89 -10.67
CA LEU A 12 12.05 2.09 -10.95
C LEU A 12 11.71 2.14 -12.45
N LYS A 13 11.72 3.34 -13.05
CA LYS A 13 11.43 3.53 -14.48
C LYS A 13 12.43 2.85 -15.42
N ASN A 14 13.69 2.76 -14.98
CA ASN A 14 14.81 2.26 -15.80
C ASN A 14 15.29 0.87 -15.35
N LEU A 15 14.40 0.03 -14.85
CA LEU A 15 14.74 -1.35 -14.52
C LEU A 15 15.09 -2.11 -15.81
N GLU A 16 16.35 -2.53 -15.94
CA GLU A 16 16.82 -3.33 -17.09
C GLU A 16 16.16 -4.72 -17.14
N ASN A 17 15.94 -5.30 -15.96
CA ASN A 17 15.30 -6.60 -15.80
C ASN A 17 14.15 -6.46 -14.82
N GLU A 18 12.94 -6.64 -15.29
CA GLU A 18 11.76 -6.63 -14.43
C GLU A 18 11.70 -7.89 -13.55
N PRO A 19 11.32 -7.76 -12.26
CA PRO A 19 11.09 -8.91 -11.40
C PRO A 19 9.82 -9.67 -11.84
N TYR A 20 9.69 -10.92 -11.43
CA TYR A 20 8.44 -11.67 -11.65
C TYR A 20 7.23 -10.98 -11.02
N GLN A 21 7.41 -10.34 -9.86
CA GLN A 21 6.37 -9.57 -9.19
C GLN A 21 6.97 -8.32 -8.54
N LEU A 22 6.31 -7.17 -8.75
CA LEU A 22 6.69 -5.87 -8.21
C LEU A 22 5.62 -5.40 -7.22
N TYR A 23 6.02 -5.15 -5.98
CA TYR A 23 5.20 -4.52 -4.96
C TYR A 23 5.56 -3.05 -4.79
N LEU A 24 4.55 -2.19 -4.77
CA LEU A 24 4.69 -0.78 -4.40
C LEU A 24 3.90 -0.50 -3.13
N SER A 25 4.57 0.02 -2.10
CA SER A 25 3.92 0.36 -0.83
C SER A 25 3.13 1.66 -0.94
N LEU A 26 1.83 1.61 -0.61
CA LEU A 26 0.93 2.74 -0.53
C LEU A 26 0.28 2.76 0.86
N ASP A 27 0.97 3.35 1.84
CA ASP A 27 0.56 3.32 3.25
C ASP A 27 -0.22 4.57 3.69
N ALA A 28 -0.65 5.42 2.74
CA ALA A 28 -1.43 6.62 3.03
C ALA A 28 -2.29 7.06 1.85
N PRO A 29 -3.50 7.61 2.11
CA PRO A 29 -4.38 8.11 1.06
C PRO A 29 -4.13 9.59 0.72
N THR A 30 -3.34 10.31 1.53
CA THR A 30 -3.06 11.74 1.37
C THR A 30 -1.65 12.10 1.84
N LYS A 31 -1.10 13.21 1.32
CA LYS A 31 0.22 13.73 1.72
C LYS A 31 0.35 13.93 3.25
N LYS A 32 -0.72 14.42 3.88
CA LYS A 32 -0.74 14.64 5.35
C LYS A 32 -0.55 13.32 6.11
N ILE A 33 -1.34 12.29 5.76
CA ILE A 33 -1.27 10.97 6.41
C ILE A 33 0.05 10.27 6.05
N TYR A 34 0.53 10.43 4.80
CA TYR A 34 1.83 9.92 4.37
C TYR A 34 2.96 10.46 5.26
N ASN A 35 2.99 11.76 5.50
CA ASN A 35 4.01 12.37 6.34
C ASN A 35 3.92 11.90 7.80
N ASP A 36 2.70 11.69 8.32
CA ASP A 36 2.50 11.19 9.70
C ASP A 36 2.93 9.72 9.87
N VAL A 37 2.54 8.86 8.92
CA VAL A 37 2.74 7.40 9.02
C VAL A 37 4.12 6.99 8.53
N CYS A 38 4.52 7.45 7.34
CA CYS A 38 5.76 7.04 6.68
C CYS A 38 6.98 7.83 7.16
N GLN A 39 6.80 9.06 7.65
CA GLN A 39 7.86 9.96 8.14
C GLN A 39 9.06 10.04 7.17
N PRO A 40 8.82 10.47 5.92
CA PRO A 40 9.85 10.47 4.89
C PRO A 40 11.03 11.37 5.30
N GLN A 41 12.25 10.93 4.99
CA GLN A 41 13.47 11.73 5.22
C GLN A 41 13.70 12.77 4.13
N ILE A 42 12.90 12.75 3.06
CA ILE A 42 13.00 13.65 1.91
C ILE A 42 11.66 14.39 1.74
N SER A 43 11.74 15.66 1.35
CA SER A 43 10.56 16.53 1.19
C SER A 43 9.63 16.08 0.06
N GLU A 44 10.19 15.52 -1.00
CA GLU A 44 9.51 15.08 -2.22
C GLU A 44 8.88 13.67 -2.08
N GLY A 45 8.92 13.05 -0.90
CA GLY A 45 8.53 11.65 -0.69
C GLY A 45 7.13 11.30 -1.20
N TRP A 46 6.15 12.17 -0.98
CA TRP A 46 4.79 11.98 -1.51
C TRP A 46 4.72 12.10 -3.02
N ASP A 47 5.45 13.06 -3.59
CA ASP A 47 5.45 13.33 -5.02
C ASP A 47 6.19 12.20 -5.78
N ASN A 48 7.27 11.67 -5.22
CA ASN A 48 7.98 10.50 -5.73
C ASN A 48 7.10 9.25 -5.72
N LEU A 49 6.35 9.01 -4.61
CA LEU A 49 5.40 7.91 -4.53
C LEU A 49 4.33 8.02 -5.64
N ASN A 50 3.76 9.21 -5.84
CA ASN A 50 2.77 9.43 -6.89
C ASN A 50 3.32 9.20 -8.29
N GLN A 51 4.56 9.65 -8.57
CA GLN A 51 5.22 9.37 -9.84
C GLN A 51 5.49 7.86 -10.03
N SER A 52 5.84 7.16 -8.95
CA SER A 52 6.03 5.70 -9.00
C SER A 52 4.71 4.95 -9.24
N LEU A 53 3.60 5.44 -8.67
CA LEU A 53 2.26 4.90 -8.95
C LEU A 53 1.90 5.08 -10.43
N ASP A 54 2.22 6.23 -11.03
CA ASP A 54 1.97 6.51 -12.46
C ASP A 54 2.73 5.56 -13.39
N THR A 55 3.87 5.03 -12.95
CA THR A 55 4.66 4.10 -13.77
C THR A 55 4.22 2.64 -13.64
N LEU A 56 3.42 2.31 -12.64
CA LEU A 56 3.14 0.90 -12.30
C LEU A 56 2.46 0.16 -13.47
N ALA A 57 1.55 0.82 -14.19
CA ALA A 57 0.85 0.24 -15.34
C ALA A 57 1.75 -0.04 -16.56
N SER A 58 2.98 0.48 -16.59
CA SER A 58 3.92 0.27 -17.71
C SER A 58 4.76 -1.00 -17.57
N PHE A 59 4.72 -1.67 -16.41
CA PHE A 59 5.48 -2.90 -16.17
C PHE A 59 4.80 -4.12 -16.80
N ASN A 60 5.60 -5.04 -17.33
CA ASN A 60 5.16 -6.38 -17.73
C ASN A 60 5.14 -7.35 -16.52
N SER A 61 5.81 -6.98 -15.43
CA SER A 61 5.76 -7.68 -14.15
C SER A 61 4.33 -7.75 -13.62
N ARG A 62 4.02 -8.79 -12.87
CA ARG A 62 2.83 -8.81 -12.03
C ARG A 62 2.94 -7.73 -10.95
N THR A 63 2.05 -6.77 -10.97
CA THR A 63 2.09 -5.59 -10.09
C THR A 63 1.15 -5.73 -8.89
N CYS A 64 1.61 -5.27 -7.73
CA CYS A 64 0.82 -5.28 -6.51
C CYS A 64 1.02 -3.98 -5.70
N ILE A 65 -0.04 -3.28 -5.40
CA ILE A 65 -0.02 -2.24 -4.36
C ILE A 65 -0.21 -2.92 -3.02
N ARG A 66 0.70 -2.64 -2.07
CA ARG A 66 0.60 -3.13 -0.70
C ARG A 66 0.31 -1.99 0.25
N THR A 67 -0.73 -2.12 1.07
CA THR A 67 -1.08 -1.18 2.13
C THR A 67 -0.95 -1.86 3.49
N THR A 68 -0.09 -1.33 4.36
CA THR A 68 0.00 -1.75 5.76
C THR A 68 -0.92 -0.89 6.61
N CYS A 69 -1.99 -1.49 7.09
CA CYS A 69 -3.02 -0.84 7.90
C CYS A 69 -2.58 -0.63 9.34
N VAL A 70 -2.53 0.63 9.79
CA VAL A 70 -2.23 1.04 11.17
C VAL A 70 -3.49 1.65 11.76
N LYS A 71 -4.10 0.95 12.72
CA LYS A 71 -5.34 1.39 13.38
C LYS A 71 -5.16 2.75 14.05
N GLY A 72 -6.11 3.65 13.82
CA GLY A 72 -6.06 5.02 14.33
C GLY A 72 -5.11 5.97 13.58
N ARG A 73 -4.49 5.52 12.45
CA ARG A 73 -3.56 6.34 11.65
C ARG A 73 -3.97 6.44 10.18
N ASN A 74 -3.95 5.34 9.44
CA ASN A 74 -4.14 5.36 7.99
C ASN A 74 -5.37 4.59 7.49
N MET A 75 -6.14 3.94 8.35
CA MET A 75 -7.38 3.24 7.97
C MET A 75 -8.55 4.23 7.82
N THR A 76 -8.39 5.20 6.95
CA THR A 76 -9.34 6.29 6.69
C THR A 76 -9.36 6.65 5.20
N ASN A 77 -10.39 7.33 4.73
CA ASN A 77 -10.53 7.79 3.34
C ASN A 77 -10.32 6.67 2.30
N PRO A 78 -11.05 5.53 2.38
CA PRO A 78 -10.87 4.41 1.43
C PRO A 78 -11.09 4.84 -0.02
N GLU A 79 -11.92 5.84 -0.27
CA GLU A 79 -12.15 6.45 -1.58
C GLU A 79 -10.88 7.06 -2.19
N LYS A 80 -10.05 7.70 -1.36
CA LYS A 80 -8.77 8.28 -1.83
C LYS A 80 -7.71 7.23 -2.11
N TYR A 81 -7.67 6.14 -1.33
CA TYR A 81 -6.87 4.97 -1.69
C TYR A 81 -7.31 4.42 -3.04
N ALA A 82 -8.62 4.27 -3.24
CA ALA A 82 -9.17 3.76 -4.48
C ALA A 82 -8.84 4.65 -5.70
N GLU A 83 -8.82 5.97 -5.55
CA GLU A 83 -8.38 6.91 -6.60
C GLU A 83 -6.92 6.63 -7.02
N LEU A 84 -6.01 6.51 -6.04
CA LEU A 84 -4.60 6.20 -6.29
C LEU A 84 -4.40 4.81 -6.90
N ILE A 85 -5.17 3.82 -6.45
CA ILE A 85 -5.16 2.46 -6.98
C ILE A 85 -5.66 2.43 -8.43
N LYS A 86 -6.75 3.13 -8.74
CA LYS A 86 -7.25 3.25 -10.12
C LYS A 86 -6.22 3.87 -11.05
N LYS A 87 -5.58 4.96 -10.58
CA LYS A 87 -4.53 5.66 -11.32
C LYS A 87 -3.34 4.74 -11.63
N ALA A 88 -2.90 3.96 -10.65
CA ALA A 88 -1.78 3.04 -10.77
C ALA A 88 -2.12 1.76 -11.54
N SER A 89 -3.39 1.39 -11.62
CA SER A 89 -3.91 0.19 -12.32
C SER A 89 -3.14 -1.11 -12.04
N PRO A 90 -2.89 -1.49 -10.77
CA PRO A 90 -2.16 -2.71 -10.45
C PRO A 90 -2.98 -3.96 -10.75
N ASP A 91 -2.31 -5.12 -10.96
CA ASP A 91 -2.99 -6.41 -11.04
C ASP A 91 -3.66 -6.77 -9.71
N PHE A 92 -2.95 -6.51 -8.59
CA PHE A 92 -3.41 -6.86 -7.25
C PHE A 92 -3.28 -5.70 -6.28
N VAL A 93 -4.10 -5.75 -5.21
CA VAL A 93 -3.95 -4.89 -4.04
C VAL A 93 -3.94 -5.76 -2.79
N GLU A 94 -2.86 -5.72 -2.04
CA GLU A 94 -2.69 -6.44 -0.78
C GLU A 94 -2.91 -5.48 0.40
N ILE A 95 -3.96 -5.72 1.16
CA ILE A 95 -4.27 -4.96 2.37
C ILE A 95 -3.93 -5.83 3.57
N LYS A 96 -3.02 -5.40 4.43
CA LYS A 96 -2.52 -6.18 5.56
C LYS A 96 -2.45 -5.40 6.86
N ALA A 97 -2.57 -6.11 7.98
CA ALA A 97 -2.41 -5.51 9.30
C ALA A 97 -0.95 -5.10 9.57
N TYR A 98 -0.77 -3.97 10.22
CA TYR A 98 0.44 -3.65 10.95
C TYR A 98 0.66 -4.67 12.07
N MET A 99 1.92 -5.05 12.27
CA MET A 99 2.36 -5.89 13.39
C MET A 99 3.34 -5.09 14.26
N CYS A 100 3.08 -5.05 15.57
CA CYS A 100 3.89 -4.29 16.53
C CYS A 100 5.22 -5.00 16.83
N VAL A 101 6.17 -4.91 15.89
CA VAL A 101 7.49 -5.55 15.92
C VAL A 101 8.60 -4.57 15.54
N GLY A 102 9.83 -4.89 15.92
CA GLY A 102 11.02 -4.12 15.55
C GLY A 102 10.96 -2.66 16.01
N SER A 103 11.57 -1.77 15.25
CA SER A 103 11.69 -0.33 15.57
C SER A 103 10.37 0.43 15.58
N SER A 104 9.31 -0.11 14.97
CA SER A 104 7.99 0.52 15.01
C SER A 104 7.43 0.66 16.44
N ARG A 105 7.87 -0.18 17.38
CA ARG A 105 7.52 -0.12 18.82
C ARG A 105 7.92 1.20 19.51
N HIS A 106 8.83 1.96 18.93
CA HIS A 106 9.20 3.28 19.45
C HIS A 106 8.15 4.35 19.13
N ARG A 107 7.21 4.08 18.22
CA ARG A 107 6.20 5.03 17.72
C ARG A 107 4.77 4.53 17.82
N LEU A 108 4.61 3.21 17.83
CA LEU A 108 3.29 2.54 17.77
C LEU A 108 3.21 1.50 18.88
N THR A 109 1.99 1.18 19.27
CA THR A 109 1.66 0.21 20.31
C THR A 109 0.88 -0.98 19.74
N PRO A 110 0.67 -2.06 20.51
CA PRO A 110 -0.22 -3.14 20.09
C PRO A 110 -1.64 -2.68 19.73
N ASP A 111 -2.14 -1.59 20.32
CA ASP A 111 -3.47 -1.04 20.03
C ASP A 111 -3.59 -0.50 18.58
N ASN A 112 -2.44 -0.22 17.93
CA ASN A 112 -2.41 0.16 16.53
C ASN A 112 -2.48 -1.04 15.56
N MET A 113 -2.49 -2.27 16.08
CA MET A 113 -2.68 -3.48 15.27
C MET A 113 -4.18 -3.68 14.99
N PRO A 114 -4.64 -3.60 13.74
CA PRO A 114 -6.02 -3.91 13.42
C PRO A 114 -6.29 -5.41 13.54
N THR A 115 -7.53 -5.77 13.84
CA THR A 115 -8.01 -7.15 13.73
C THR A 115 -8.15 -7.54 12.25
N PHE A 116 -8.31 -8.85 11.98
CA PHE A 116 -8.58 -9.31 10.62
C PHE A 116 -9.87 -8.70 10.06
N ASP A 117 -10.94 -8.66 10.86
CA ASP A 117 -12.23 -8.10 10.43
C ASP A 117 -12.15 -6.60 10.09
N GLU A 118 -11.36 -5.84 10.86
CA GLU A 118 -11.11 -4.43 10.55
C GLU A 118 -10.36 -4.26 9.22
N VAL A 119 -9.34 -5.10 8.96
CA VAL A 119 -8.60 -5.11 7.69
C VAL A 119 -9.53 -5.50 6.54
N LYS A 120 -10.33 -6.56 6.70
CA LYS A 120 -11.27 -7.05 5.69
C LYS A 120 -12.34 -6.01 5.36
N SER A 121 -12.93 -5.39 6.38
CA SER A 121 -13.92 -4.32 6.18
C SER A 121 -13.31 -3.11 5.45
N PHE A 122 -12.08 -2.74 5.77
CA PHE A 122 -11.39 -1.65 5.09
C PHE A 122 -11.04 -2.01 3.63
N ALA A 123 -10.56 -3.23 3.38
CA ALA A 123 -10.29 -3.75 2.05
C ALA A 123 -11.56 -3.78 1.17
N GLN A 124 -12.71 -4.20 1.72
CA GLN A 124 -14.00 -4.17 1.02
C GLN A 124 -14.36 -2.76 0.55
N LYS A 125 -14.26 -1.76 1.44
CA LYS A 125 -14.53 -0.36 1.09
C LYS A 125 -13.61 0.16 -0.02
N ILE A 126 -12.32 -0.18 0.02
CA ILE A 126 -11.38 0.17 -1.06
C ILE A 126 -11.80 -0.54 -2.35
N GLY A 127 -12.07 -1.84 -2.30
CA GLY A 127 -12.48 -2.64 -3.46
C GLY A 127 -13.74 -2.10 -4.13
N GLU A 128 -14.79 -1.80 -3.35
CA GLU A 128 -16.04 -1.19 -3.84
C GLU A 128 -15.80 0.13 -4.57
N ASN A 129 -14.89 0.97 -4.04
CA ASN A 129 -14.56 2.25 -4.64
C ASN A 129 -13.65 2.13 -5.89
N CYS A 130 -12.82 1.07 -6.02
CA CYS A 130 -11.95 0.91 -7.20
C CYS A 130 -12.37 -0.20 -8.18
N GLY A 131 -13.48 -0.89 -7.92
CA GLY A 131 -14.01 -1.95 -8.79
C GLY A 131 -13.25 -3.27 -8.68
N LYS A 132 -12.48 -3.47 -7.59
CA LYS A 132 -11.75 -4.72 -7.31
C LYS A 132 -12.50 -5.56 -6.28
N LYS A 133 -12.38 -6.89 -6.38
CA LYS A 133 -13.03 -7.85 -5.47
C LYS A 133 -11.99 -8.58 -4.64
N ILE A 134 -12.39 -9.02 -3.45
CA ILE A 134 -11.56 -9.91 -2.64
C ILE A 134 -11.46 -11.26 -3.37
N VAL A 135 -10.23 -11.69 -3.67
CA VAL A 135 -9.93 -12.96 -4.35
C VAL A 135 -9.20 -13.96 -3.45
N ASN A 136 -8.57 -13.48 -2.39
CA ASN A 136 -7.91 -14.33 -1.41
C ASN A 136 -7.78 -13.62 -0.06
N GLU A 137 -7.67 -14.39 1.03
CA GLU A 137 -7.50 -13.86 2.38
C GLU A 137 -6.76 -14.84 3.29
N SER A 138 -6.10 -14.33 4.31
CA SER A 138 -5.47 -15.10 5.38
C SER A 138 -5.74 -14.44 6.73
N GLU A 139 -6.59 -15.05 7.53
CA GLU A 139 -6.92 -14.56 8.86
C GLU A 139 -5.71 -14.57 9.80
N VAL A 140 -4.94 -15.65 9.79
CA VAL A 140 -3.72 -15.79 10.62
C VAL A 140 -2.69 -14.69 10.31
N SER A 141 -2.53 -14.34 9.03
CA SER A 141 -1.62 -13.28 8.57
C SER A 141 -2.28 -11.89 8.56
N ARG A 142 -3.59 -11.82 8.82
CA ARG A 142 -4.41 -10.59 8.73
C ARG A 142 -4.19 -9.85 7.41
N VAL A 143 -4.35 -10.60 6.32
CA VAL A 143 -4.11 -10.12 4.96
C VAL A 143 -5.32 -10.41 4.10
N VAL A 144 -5.66 -9.45 3.23
CA VAL A 144 -6.69 -9.56 2.19
C VAL A 144 -6.11 -9.15 0.85
N LEU A 145 -6.37 -9.92 -0.20
CA LEU A 145 -5.94 -9.65 -1.57
C LEU A 145 -7.15 -9.29 -2.44
N LEU A 146 -7.05 -8.17 -3.13
CA LEU A 146 -8.02 -7.69 -4.12
C LEU A 146 -7.46 -7.84 -5.54
N GLN A 147 -8.36 -8.17 -6.49
CA GLN A 147 -8.09 -8.19 -7.94
C GLN A 147 -9.26 -7.61 -8.73
#